data_5c1e0c9d4aea37bfbf1930e2bd213224
#
_entry.id   5c1e0c9d4aea37bfbf1930e2bd213224
#
_cell.length_a   1.000
_cell.length_b   1.000
_cell.length_c   1.000
_cell.angle_alpha   90.00
_cell.angle_beta   90.00
_cell.angle_gamma   90.00
#
_symmetry.space_group_name_H-M   'P 1'
#
loop_
_entity.id
_entity.type
_entity.pdbx_description
1 polymer ?
#
loop_
_entity_poly.entity_id
_entity_poly.type
_entity_poly.pdbx_seq_one_letter_code
_entity_poly.pdbx_strand_id
1 'polypeptide(L)'
;MIPIIKISALSLFLAVSTTTYAAWDELGSNEFMTVMIDKASIKKTGDKVQVRSMLDLKKPGVEPKTKAPVNSIIGLNEYHCGQVQYRPLEVKFMAGKKGAGKVIDEIKTPDSSFEAVVSGDWSAGVYNFACRP
;
A
#
# COMPACT_ATOMS: atom_id res chain seq x y z
N MET A 1 -65.76 1.55 -15.48
CA MET A 1 -64.72 1.49 -14.49
C MET A 1 -63.42 1.17 -15.22
N ILE A 2 -62.49 2.12 -15.25
CA ILE A 2 -61.17 1.92 -15.86
C ILE A 2 -60.24 1.49 -14.73
N PRO A 3 -59.61 0.29 -14.79
CA PRO A 3 -58.66 -0.11 -13.77
C PRO A 3 -57.41 0.76 -13.88
N ILE A 4 -57.04 1.42 -12.78
CA ILE A 4 -55.79 2.15 -12.69
C ILE A 4 -54.71 1.13 -12.49
N ILE A 5 -53.94 0.89 -13.53
CA ILE A 5 -52.73 0.07 -13.42
C ILE A 5 -51.68 0.95 -12.78
N LYS A 6 -51.42 0.75 -11.49
CA LYS A 6 -50.24 1.33 -10.85
C LYS A 6 -49.05 0.59 -11.34
N ILE A 7 -48.33 1.16 -12.27
CA ILE A 7 -46.98 0.69 -12.64
C ILE A 7 -46.08 1.16 -11.52
N SER A 8 -45.77 0.26 -10.59
CA SER A 8 -44.69 0.47 -9.66
C SER A 8 -43.40 0.40 -10.47
N ALA A 9 -42.84 1.56 -10.79
CA ALA A 9 -41.51 1.62 -11.31
C ALA A 9 -40.58 1.17 -10.19
N LEU A 10 -40.18 -0.11 -10.24
CA LEU A 10 -39.13 -0.65 -9.37
C LEU A 10 -37.84 -0.03 -9.86
N SER A 11 -37.43 1.08 -9.22
CA SER A 11 -36.12 1.65 -9.43
C SER A 11 -35.11 0.67 -8.88
N LEU A 12 -34.54 -0.16 -9.75
CA LEU A 12 -33.44 -1.01 -9.41
C LEU A 12 -32.22 -0.11 -9.21
N PHE A 13 -31.96 0.31 -7.97
CA PHE A 13 -30.69 0.91 -7.60
C PHE A 13 -29.64 -0.19 -7.67
N LEU A 14 -28.97 -0.29 -8.80
CA LEU A 14 -27.71 -0.98 -8.87
C LEU A 14 -26.71 -0.20 -8.01
N ALA A 15 -26.56 -0.61 -6.77
CA ALA A 15 -25.44 -0.20 -5.96
C ALA A 15 -24.19 -0.76 -6.63
N VAL A 16 -23.56 0.04 -7.47
CA VAL A 16 -22.22 -0.24 -7.96
C VAL A 16 -21.31 -0.08 -6.76
N SER A 17 -21.02 -1.19 -6.06
CA SER A 17 -19.95 -1.20 -5.10
C SER A 17 -18.66 -1.06 -5.89
N THR A 18 -18.16 0.18 -6.00
CA THR A 18 -16.80 0.42 -6.47
C THR A 18 -15.87 -0.12 -5.41
N THR A 19 -15.41 -1.37 -5.60
CA THR A 19 -14.24 -1.85 -4.89
C THR A 19 -13.07 -1.03 -5.41
N THR A 20 -12.64 -0.06 -4.60
CA THR A 20 -11.40 0.66 -4.84
C THR A 20 -10.25 -0.31 -4.59
N TYR A 21 -9.78 -0.96 -5.65
CA TYR A 21 -8.50 -1.63 -5.60
C TYR A 21 -7.41 -0.55 -5.55
N ALA A 22 -6.47 -0.69 -4.60
CA ALA A 22 -5.25 0.09 -4.63
C ALA A 22 -4.59 -0.10 -6.00
N ALA A 23 -4.44 0.97 -6.76
CA ALA A 23 -3.74 0.92 -8.03
C ALA A 23 -2.25 1.00 -7.75
N TRP A 24 -1.55 -0.11 -7.86
CA TRP A 24 -0.11 -0.19 -7.66
C TRP A 24 0.63 0.20 -8.93
N ASP A 25 1.47 1.24 -8.81
CA ASP A 25 2.37 1.68 -9.87
C ASP A 25 3.78 1.19 -9.56
N GLU A 26 4.44 0.59 -10.55
CA GLU A 26 5.82 0.13 -10.39
C GLU A 26 6.79 1.30 -10.42
N LEU A 27 7.66 1.40 -9.41
CA LEU A 27 8.75 2.37 -9.35
C LEU A 27 10.06 1.81 -9.87
N GLY A 28 10.32 0.54 -9.65
CA GLY A 28 11.54 -0.10 -10.05
C GLY A 28 11.58 -1.56 -9.62
N SER A 29 12.58 -2.27 -10.13
CA SER A 29 12.75 -3.69 -9.87
C SER A 29 14.24 -4.02 -9.80
N ASN A 30 14.59 -4.96 -8.94
CA ASN A 30 15.92 -5.55 -8.87
C ASN A 30 15.80 -7.09 -8.84
N GLU A 31 16.88 -7.81 -8.56
CA GLU A 31 16.86 -9.27 -8.52
C GLU A 31 16.06 -9.85 -7.35
N PHE A 32 15.75 -9.04 -6.30
CA PHE A 32 15.06 -9.48 -5.10
C PHE A 32 13.58 -9.13 -5.09
N MET A 33 13.22 -7.95 -5.63
CA MET A 33 11.87 -7.41 -5.48
C MET A 33 11.51 -6.40 -6.57
N THR A 34 10.22 -6.20 -6.74
CA THR A 34 9.64 -5.06 -7.46
C THR A 34 9.05 -4.12 -6.43
N VAL A 35 9.42 -2.84 -6.49
CA VAL A 35 8.91 -1.79 -5.61
C VAL A 35 7.74 -1.09 -6.28
N MET A 36 6.62 -1.05 -5.59
CA MET A 36 5.38 -0.45 -6.08
C MET A 36 4.87 0.60 -5.11
N ILE A 37 4.13 1.55 -5.61
CA ILE A 37 3.55 2.65 -4.84
C ILE A 37 2.08 2.82 -5.17
N ASP A 38 1.27 3.16 -4.18
CA ASP A 38 -0.10 3.62 -4.35
C ASP A 38 -0.11 5.14 -4.34
N LYS A 39 -0.18 5.76 -5.52
CA LYS A 39 -0.17 7.22 -5.67
C LYS A 39 -1.33 7.90 -4.96
N ALA A 40 -2.49 7.24 -4.90
CA ALA A 40 -3.66 7.78 -4.23
C ALA A 40 -3.50 7.85 -2.70
N SER A 41 -2.55 7.10 -2.14
CA SER A 41 -2.28 7.09 -0.71
C SER A 41 -1.40 8.24 -0.22
N ILE A 42 -0.80 9.01 -1.13
CA ILE A 42 0.14 10.07 -0.78
C ILE A 42 -0.58 11.19 -0.01
N LYS A 43 -0.09 11.45 1.20
CA LYS A 43 -0.62 12.50 2.07
C LYS A 43 0.51 13.37 2.58
N LYS A 44 0.54 14.62 2.12
CA LYS A 44 1.56 15.61 2.52
C LYS A 44 1.06 16.44 3.70
N THR A 45 1.93 16.62 4.70
CA THR A 45 1.69 17.46 5.86
C THR A 45 3.00 18.19 6.19
N GLY A 46 3.16 19.42 5.72
CA GLY A 46 4.42 20.15 5.85
C GLY A 46 5.57 19.42 5.14
N ASP A 47 6.67 19.19 5.85
CA ASP A 47 7.85 18.47 5.33
C ASP A 47 7.70 16.95 5.35
N LYS A 48 6.56 16.43 5.79
CA LYS A 48 6.33 15.00 5.94
C LYS A 48 5.33 14.50 4.91
N VAL A 49 5.57 13.29 4.41
CA VAL A 49 4.72 12.64 3.42
C VAL A 49 4.47 11.20 3.86
N GLN A 50 3.21 10.83 3.99
CA GLN A 50 2.82 9.43 4.16
C GLN A 50 2.51 8.83 2.80
N VAL A 51 2.96 7.60 2.59
CA VAL A 51 2.69 6.87 1.35
C VAL A 51 2.66 5.37 1.62
N ARG A 52 1.74 4.70 0.96
CA ARG A 52 1.64 3.24 0.96
C ARG A 52 2.46 2.69 -0.19
N SER A 53 3.38 1.79 0.14
CA SER A 53 4.24 1.11 -0.82
C SER A 53 4.15 -0.41 -0.66
N MET A 54 4.57 -1.12 -1.67
CA MET A 54 4.59 -2.57 -1.68
C MET A 54 5.93 -3.08 -2.20
N LEU A 55 6.46 -4.09 -1.53
CA LEU A 55 7.60 -4.86 -1.99
C LEU A 55 7.07 -6.21 -2.47
N ASP A 56 7.04 -6.41 -3.79
CA ASP A 56 6.66 -7.68 -4.39
C ASP A 56 7.90 -8.55 -4.53
N LEU A 57 7.98 -9.61 -3.73
CA LEU A 57 9.20 -10.41 -3.60
C LEU A 57 9.32 -11.39 -4.76
N LYS A 58 10.49 -11.48 -5.39
CA LYS A 58 10.76 -12.45 -6.47
C LYS A 58 10.97 -13.86 -5.95
N LYS A 59 11.46 -13.99 -4.71
CA LYS A 59 11.53 -15.24 -3.96
C LYS A 59 10.82 -15.06 -2.63
N PRO A 60 10.06 -16.07 -2.15
CA PRO A 60 9.36 -15.95 -0.88
C PRO A 60 10.31 -15.70 0.27
N GLY A 61 9.96 -14.73 1.13
CA GLY A 61 10.54 -14.58 2.45
C GLY A 61 9.84 -15.51 3.44
N VAL A 62 10.28 -15.46 4.70
CA VAL A 62 9.70 -16.26 5.78
C VAL A 62 9.34 -15.33 6.93
N GLU A 63 8.09 -15.42 7.40
CA GLU A 63 7.68 -14.70 8.60
C GLU A 63 8.34 -15.37 9.83
N PRO A 64 9.04 -14.61 10.71
CA PRO A 64 9.84 -15.20 11.78
C PRO A 64 9.08 -16.03 12.81
N LYS A 65 7.83 -15.64 13.11
CA LYS A 65 7.04 -16.31 14.15
C LYS A 65 6.37 -17.60 13.67
N THR A 66 5.71 -17.54 12.51
CA THR A 66 4.88 -18.64 11.98
C THR A 66 5.64 -19.50 10.98
N LYS A 67 6.79 -19.05 10.48
CA LYS A 67 7.55 -19.67 9.37
C LYS A 67 6.75 -19.75 8.06
N ALA A 68 5.64 -19.01 7.96
CA ALA A 68 4.84 -18.96 6.75
C ALA A 68 5.58 -18.22 5.62
N PRO A 69 5.42 -18.64 4.36
CA PRO A 69 6.02 -17.93 3.23
C PRO A 69 5.35 -16.57 3.01
N VAL A 70 6.18 -15.54 2.81
CA VAL A 70 5.76 -14.17 2.50
C VAL A 70 6.13 -13.87 1.06
N ASN A 71 5.16 -13.48 0.24
CA ASN A 71 5.40 -13.16 -1.16
C ASN A 71 5.29 -11.67 -1.48
N SER A 72 4.70 -10.88 -0.60
CA SER A 72 4.72 -9.41 -0.71
C SER A 72 4.58 -8.77 0.66
N ILE A 73 5.04 -7.52 0.74
CA ILE A 73 5.01 -6.73 1.97
C ILE A 73 4.41 -5.36 1.63
N ILE A 74 3.33 -5.00 2.32
CA ILE A 74 2.69 -3.69 2.17
C ILE A 74 3.06 -2.86 3.38
N GLY A 75 3.59 -1.66 3.14
CA GLY A 75 3.96 -0.74 4.21
C GLY A 75 3.31 0.62 4.06
N LEU A 76 2.88 1.21 5.16
CA LEU A 76 2.59 2.62 5.26
C LEU A 76 3.78 3.28 5.95
N ASN A 77 4.49 4.14 5.23
CA ASN A 77 5.68 4.81 5.74
C ASN A 77 5.50 6.32 5.72
N GLU A 78 6.13 7.00 6.66
CA GLU A 78 6.22 8.45 6.69
C GLU A 78 7.64 8.87 6.35
N TYR A 79 7.75 9.77 5.35
CA TYR A 79 9.03 10.33 4.91
C TYR A 79 9.17 11.76 5.39
N HIS A 80 10.34 12.11 5.91
CA HIS A 80 10.71 13.46 6.25
C HIS A 80 11.59 14.01 5.14
N CYS A 81 11.01 14.81 4.25
CA CYS A 81 11.69 15.25 3.03
C CYS A 81 12.89 16.17 3.32
N GLY A 82 12.79 17.03 4.35
CA GLY A 82 13.87 17.93 4.75
C GLY A 82 15.07 17.25 5.40
N GLN A 83 14.88 16.06 5.99
CA GLN A 83 15.92 15.33 6.73
C GLN A 83 16.41 14.07 6.01
N VAL A 84 15.83 13.73 4.88
CA VAL A 84 16.10 12.49 4.11
C VAL A 84 16.00 11.26 5.01
N GLN A 85 14.88 11.17 5.71
CA GLN A 85 14.58 10.10 6.67
C GLN A 85 13.20 9.51 6.43
N TYR A 86 12.96 8.32 6.95
CA TYR A 86 11.65 7.71 6.95
C TYR A 86 11.44 6.90 8.22
N ARG A 87 10.17 6.57 8.49
CA ARG A 87 9.79 5.62 9.53
C ARG A 87 8.61 4.77 9.08
N PRO A 88 8.58 3.48 9.44
CA PRO A 88 7.41 2.65 9.20
C PRO A 88 6.32 2.98 10.23
N LEU A 89 5.07 3.09 9.74
CA LEU A 89 3.90 3.25 10.60
C LEU A 89 3.09 1.96 10.69
N GLU A 90 3.06 1.19 9.60
CA GLU A 90 2.31 -0.05 9.50
C GLU A 90 2.97 -0.96 8.47
N VAL A 91 3.07 -2.25 8.78
CA VAL A 91 3.61 -3.26 7.86
C VAL A 91 2.69 -4.47 7.84
N LYS A 92 2.32 -4.93 6.65
CA LYS A 92 1.56 -6.17 6.43
C LYS A 92 2.38 -7.15 5.61
N PHE A 93 2.52 -8.36 6.13
CA PHE A 93 3.14 -9.46 5.41
C PHE A 93 2.05 -10.29 4.72
N MET A 94 2.13 -10.41 3.39
CA MET A 94 1.10 -11.05 2.58
C MET A 94 1.54 -12.41 2.06
N ALA A 95 0.64 -13.37 2.08
CA ALA A 95 0.92 -14.72 1.56
C ALA A 95 1.12 -14.74 0.05
N GLY A 96 0.39 -13.91 -0.67
CA GLY A 96 0.42 -13.85 -2.14
C GLY A 96 1.31 -12.76 -2.68
N LYS A 97 1.55 -12.82 -3.98
CA LYS A 97 2.26 -11.77 -4.72
C LYS A 97 1.36 -10.54 -4.90
N LYS A 98 1.98 -9.38 -5.08
CA LYS A 98 1.31 -8.11 -5.38
C LYS A 98 0.24 -7.73 -4.36
N GLY A 99 0.49 -8.04 -3.08
CA GLY A 99 -0.41 -7.71 -1.99
C GLY A 99 -1.66 -8.58 -1.91
N ALA A 100 -1.68 -9.71 -2.63
CA ALA A 100 -2.80 -10.61 -2.65
C ALA A 100 -2.73 -11.66 -1.53
N GLY A 101 -3.82 -12.37 -1.34
CA GLY A 101 -3.90 -13.49 -0.42
C GLY A 101 -4.08 -13.07 1.02
N LYS A 102 -3.78 -14.02 1.91
CA LYS A 102 -3.97 -13.87 3.35
C LYS A 102 -2.93 -12.93 3.96
N VAL A 103 -3.36 -12.09 4.89
CA VAL A 103 -2.46 -11.36 5.78
C VAL A 103 -1.85 -12.35 6.77
N ILE A 104 -0.53 -12.56 6.70
CA ILE A 104 0.20 -13.48 7.58
C ILE A 104 0.46 -12.81 8.93
N ASP A 105 0.90 -11.55 8.90
CA ASP A 105 1.13 -10.74 10.09
C ASP A 105 0.96 -9.25 9.76
N GLU A 106 0.59 -8.48 10.77
CA GLU A 106 0.43 -7.03 10.68
C GLU A 106 1.08 -6.41 11.90
N ILE A 107 1.99 -5.44 11.67
CA ILE A 107 2.71 -4.73 12.71
C ILE A 107 2.39 -3.25 12.56
N LYS A 108 1.95 -2.62 13.66
CA LYS A 108 1.71 -1.17 13.71
C LYS A 108 2.72 -0.53 14.64
N THR A 109 3.43 0.48 14.12
CA THR A 109 4.49 1.19 14.84
C THR A 109 4.29 2.70 14.69
N PRO A 110 3.19 3.26 15.25
CA PRO A 110 2.87 4.69 15.06
C PRO A 110 3.92 5.64 15.65
N ASP A 111 4.69 5.17 16.62
CA ASP A 111 5.71 5.96 17.31
C ASP A 111 7.14 5.51 16.99
N SER A 112 7.34 4.86 15.84
CA SER A 112 8.67 4.44 15.42
C SER A 112 9.60 5.62 15.20
N SER A 113 10.89 5.41 15.45
CA SER A 113 11.92 6.44 15.19
C SER A 113 12.20 6.56 13.71
N PHE A 114 12.51 7.79 13.26
CA PHE A 114 13.02 8.03 11.91
C PHE A 114 14.39 7.42 11.73
N GLU A 115 14.62 6.85 10.56
CA GLU A 115 15.91 6.30 10.16
C GLU A 115 16.33 6.89 8.81
N ALA A 116 17.63 6.90 8.52
CA ALA A 116 18.15 7.46 7.30
C ALA A 116 17.66 6.69 6.06
N VAL A 117 17.29 7.42 5.01
CA VAL A 117 17.06 6.84 3.68
C VAL A 117 18.41 6.50 3.07
N VAL A 118 18.62 5.23 2.74
CA VAL A 118 19.90 4.75 2.18
C VAL A 118 19.79 4.68 0.66
N SER A 119 20.74 5.34 -0.03
CA SER A 119 20.82 5.32 -1.49
C SER A 119 20.96 3.87 -2.00
N GLY A 120 20.16 3.53 -3.02
CA GLY A 120 20.15 2.19 -3.60
C GLY A 120 19.22 1.20 -2.90
N ASP A 121 18.64 1.56 -1.76
CA ASP A 121 17.62 0.79 -1.08
C ASP A 121 16.22 1.10 -1.65
N TRP A 122 15.25 0.19 -1.39
CA TRP A 122 13.86 0.38 -1.81
C TRP A 122 13.27 1.70 -1.29
N SER A 123 13.64 2.10 -0.08
CA SER A 123 13.15 3.34 0.55
C SER A 123 13.58 4.59 -0.21
N ALA A 124 14.75 4.58 -0.85
CA ALA A 124 15.24 5.71 -1.64
C ALA A 124 14.37 5.98 -2.87
N GLY A 125 13.93 4.93 -3.56
CA GLY A 125 13.04 5.06 -4.69
C GLY A 125 11.68 5.66 -4.31
N VAL A 126 11.12 5.20 -3.20
CA VAL A 126 9.86 5.74 -2.67
C VAL A 126 10.04 7.18 -2.17
N TYR A 127 11.13 7.47 -1.47
CA TYR A 127 11.48 8.82 -1.01
C TYR A 127 11.54 9.81 -2.18
N ASN A 128 12.29 9.46 -3.22
CA ASN A 128 12.47 10.31 -4.38
C ASN A 128 11.14 10.62 -5.09
N PHE A 129 10.23 9.67 -5.09
CA PHE A 129 8.90 9.87 -5.64
C PHE A 129 8.01 10.72 -4.74
N ALA A 130 7.94 10.37 -3.45
CA ALA A 130 7.05 11.01 -2.48
C ALA A 130 7.45 12.45 -2.17
N CYS A 131 8.76 12.74 -2.14
CA CYS A 131 9.31 14.03 -1.77
C CYS A 131 9.56 14.96 -2.97
N ARG A 132 9.10 14.61 -4.16
CA ARG A 132 9.15 15.52 -5.31
C ARG A 132 8.32 16.78 -5.07
N PRO A 133 8.84 17.97 -5.47
CA PRO A 133 8.08 19.19 -5.38
C PRO A 133 6.83 19.22 -6.29
#